data_e78a76046dab52930f0eb7578c3e11dd
#
_entry.id   e78a76046dab52930f0eb7578c3e11dd
#
_cell.length_a   1.000
_cell.length_b   1.000
_cell.length_c   1.000
_cell.angle_alpha   90.00
_cell.angle_beta   90.00
_cell.angle_gamma   90.00
#
_symmetry.space_group_name_H-M   'P 1'
#
loop_
_entity.id
_entity.type
_entity.pdbx_description
1 polymer ?
#
loop_
_entity_poly.entity_id
_entity_poly.type
_entity_poly.pdbx_seq_one_letter_code
_entity_poly.pdbx_strand_id
1 'polypeptide(L)'
;MARILTFDDEARKKLKSGVDQLANAVSATLGPAGRTVVIEKDHEHVSTKDGVSVAKEIDLEDAVENSGAQMVKEVANQVNDAAGDGTTTATVLAQAIFSEGLKTLSSGGNAVEVKRGIDKAVKEVISDLDKMSNEVKSSEEIQQVGKISANGDEGIGNLISAAMD
;
A
#
# COMPACT_ATOMS: atom_id res chain seq x y z
N MET A 1 20.84 -0.30 -22.81
CA MET A 1 21.05 -0.62 -21.37
C MET A 1 21.37 -2.08 -21.22
N ALA A 2 22.36 -2.45 -20.40
CA ALA A 2 22.66 -3.84 -20.08
C ALA A 2 21.50 -4.43 -19.25
N ARG A 3 21.15 -5.69 -19.52
CA ARG A 3 20.17 -6.42 -18.72
C ARG A 3 20.87 -7.02 -17.52
N ILE A 4 20.34 -6.81 -16.33
CA ILE A 4 20.81 -7.40 -15.08
C ILE A 4 20.03 -8.69 -14.85
N LEU A 5 20.75 -9.78 -14.61
CA LEU A 5 20.17 -11.07 -14.27
C LEU A 5 20.63 -11.46 -12.86
N THR A 6 19.68 -11.66 -11.97
CA THR A 6 19.92 -12.08 -10.57
C THR A 6 19.06 -13.30 -10.30
N PHE A 7 19.58 -14.28 -9.57
CA PHE A 7 18.93 -15.57 -9.39
C PHE A 7 18.80 -15.94 -7.91
N ASP A 8 17.92 -16.88 -7.64
CA ASP A 8 17.76 -17.58 -6.37
C ASP A 8 17.59 -16.66 -5.15
N ASP A 9 18.29 -16.93 -4.08
CA ASP A 9 18.17 -16.24 -2.81
C ASP A 9 18.66 -14.78 -2.86
N GLU A 10 19.62 -14.47 -3.72
CA GLU A 10 20.09 -13.10 -3.91
C GLU A 10 18.97 -12.24 -4.52
N ALA A 11 18.32 -12.73 -5.57
CA ALA A 11 17.18 -12.04 -6.17
C ALA A 11 16.04 -11.82 -5.17
N ARG A 12 15.70 -12.85 -4.39
CA ARG A 12 14.66 -12.76 -3.36
C ARG A 12 14.98 -11.75 -2.27
N LYS A 13 16.23 -11.73 -1.80
CA LYS A 13 16.69 -10.76 -0.78
C LYS A 13 16.62 -9.33 -1.29
N LYS A 14 17.06 -9.07 -2.51
CA LYS A 14 16.99 -7.74 -3.12
C LYS A 14 15.56 -7.30 -3.36
N LEU A 15 14.70 -8.15 -3.91
CA LEU A 15 13.28 -7.85 -4.07
C LEU A 15 12.64 -7.52 -2.72
N LYS A 16 12.93 -8.32 -1.68
CA LYS A 16 12.42 -8.06 -0.33
C LYS A 16 12.93 -6.74 0.22
N SER A 17 14.19 -6.42 0.04
CA SER A 17 14.76 -5.13 0.45
C SER A 17 14.00 -3.96 -0.17
N GLY A 18 13.70 -4.02 -1.47
CA GLY A 18 12.94 -2.99 -2.16
C GLY A 18 11.50 -2.88 -1.67
N VAL A 19 10.82 -4.00 -1.46
CA VAL A 19 9.48 -4.05 -0.85
C VAL A 19 9.50 -3.41 0.53
N ASP A 20 10.47 -3.76 1.37
CA ASP A 20 10.58 -3.25 2.73
C ASP A 20 10.88 -1.75 2.77
N GLN A 21 11.77 -1.25 1.92
CA GLN A 21 12.12 0.17 1.87
C GLN A 21 10.90 1.02 1.53
N LEU A 22 10.16 0.67 0.48
CA LEU A 22 8.95 1.40 0.11
C LEU A 22 7.86 1.27 1.19
N ALA A 23 7.55 0.07 1.62
CA ALA A 23 6.46 -0.15 2.58
C ALA A 23 6.74 0.50 3.94
N ASN A 24 7.99 0.50 4.42
CA ASN A 24 8.36 1.17 5.66
C ASN A 24 8.20 2.69 5.57
N ALA A 25 8.59 3.30 4.44
CA ALA A 25 8.40 4.73 4.23
C ALA A 25 6.91 5.10 4.20
N VAL A 26 6.10 4.34 3.46
CA VAL A 26 4.65 4.55 3.38
C VAL A 26 3.95 4.29 4.71
N SER A 27 4.34 3.25 5.44
CA SER A 27 3.74 2.89 6.73
C SER A 27 3.91 3.96 7.81
N ALA A 28 4.92 4.84 7.67
CA ALA A 28 5.10 5.97 8.57
C ALA A 28 3.90 6.95 8.57
N THR A 29 3.09 6.95 7.52
CA THR A 29 1.88 7.78 7.40
C THR A 29 0.61 7.12 7.95
N LEU A 30 0.68 5.85 8.40
CA LEU A 30 -0.50 5.05 8.74
C LEU A 30 -1.20 5.52 10.02
N GLY A 31 -2.51 5.70 9.91
CA GLY A 31 -3.42 5.84 11.03
C GLY A 31 -3.31 7.17 11.80
N PRO A 32 -3.96 7.25 12.97
CA PRO A 32 -4.02 8.49 13.76
C PRO A 32 -2.65 9.01 14.24
N ALA A 33 -1.69 8.10 14.44
CA ALA A 33 -0.31 8.42 14.80
C ALA A 33 0.59 8.61 13.57
N GLY A 34 0.04 8.61 12.37
CA GLY A 34 0.77 8.79 11.12
C GLY A 34 1.56 10.10 11.10
N ARG A 35 2.81 10.00 10.66
CA ARG A 35 3.75 11.11 10.59
C ARG A 35 3.71 11.76 9.21
N THR A 36 4.01 13.04 9.16
CA THR A 36 4.31 13.71 7.90
C THR A 36 5.67 13.24 7.39
N VAL A 37 5.71 12.84 6.13
CA VAL A 37 6.94 12.51 5.41
C VAL A 37 7.36 13.73 4.60
N VAL A 38 8.64 14.08 4.67
CA VAL A 38 9.24 15.13 3.84
C VAL A 38 9.98 14.45 2.69
N ILE A 39 9.62 14.83 1.48
CA ILE A 39 10.21 14.32 0.24
C ILE A 39 11.02 15.45 -0.36
N GLU A 40 12.30 15.20 -0.64
CA GLU A 40 13.15 16.10 -1.40
C GLU A 40 13.09 15.72 -2.89
N LYS A 41 12.72 16.68 -3.72
CA LYS A 41 12.62 16.50 -5.16
C LYS A 41 13.09 17.76 -5.87
N ASP A 42 14.09 17.63 -6.73
CA ASP A 42 14.57 18.73 -7.59
C ASP A 42 14.85 20.05 -6.82
N HIS A 43 15.40 19.94 -5.60
CA HIS A 43 15.66 21.05 -4.65
C HIS A 43 14.40 21.65 -3.98
N GLU A 44 13.25 21.04 -4.15
CA GLU A 44 12.04 21.38 -3.40
C GLU A 44 11.75 20.34 -2.31
N HIS A 45 11.11 20.77 -1.23
CA HIS A 45 10.69 19.91 -0.14
C HIS A 45 9.17 19.84 -0.11
N VAL A 46 8.62 18.67 -0.35
CA VAL A 46 7.18 18.42 -0.27
C VAL A 46 6.89 17.63 1.01
N SER A 47 5.99 18.15 1.82
CA SER A 47 5.53 17.48 3.04
C SER A 47 4.16 16.85 2.81
N THR A 48 4.02 15.55 3.05
CA THR A 48 2.74 14.85 2.89
C THR A 48 2.50 13.82 3.98
N LYS A 49 1.22 13.54 4.24
CA LYS A 49 0.75 12.40 5.06
C LYS A 49 0.10 11.32 4.19
N ASP A 50 -0.03 11.58 2.90
CA ASP A 50 -0.64 10.65 1.97
C ASP A 50 0.34 9.57 1.53
N GLY A 51 -0.01 8.31 1.80
CA GLY A 51 0.86 7.16 1.52
C GLY A 51 1.10 6.92 0.03
N VAL A 52 0.12 7.20 -0.84
CA VAL A 52 0.31 7.04 -2.29
C VAL A 52 1.28 8.08 -2.85
N SER A 53 1.22 9.30 -2.34
CA SER A 53 2.17 10.36 -2.71
C SER A 53 3.60 9.98 -2.30
N VAL A 54 3.78 9.42 -1.09
CA VAL A 54 5.09 8.91 -0.66
C VAL A 54 5.55 7.76 -1.57
N ALA A 55 4.68 6.79 -1.86
CA ALA A 55 5.03 5.65 -2.70
C ALA A 55 5.50 6.07 -4.11
N LYS A 56 4.84 7.05 -4.71
CA LYS A 56 5.15 7.52 -6.07
C LYS A 56 6.56 8.10 -6.20
N GLU A 57 7.08 8.73 -5.15
CA GLU A 57 8.39 9.40 -5.18
C GLU A 57 9.55 8.47 -4.80
N ILE A 58 9.29 7.22 -4.45
CA ILE A 58 10.35 6.26 -4.09
C ILE A 58 10.88 5.57 -5.34
N ASP A 59 12.13 5.85 -5.67
CA ASP A 59 12.92 5.14 -6.66
C ASP A 59 14.27 4.74 -6.06
N LEU A 60 14.66 3.48 -6.23
CA LEU A 60 15.86 2.92 -5.63
C LEU A 60 16.97 2.75 -6.67
N GLU A 61 18.23 2.96 -6.24
CA GLU A 61 19.40 2.89 -7.13
C GLU A 61 19.66 1.47 -7.66
N ASP A 62 19.50 0.44 -6.80
CA ASP A 62 19.63 -0.96 -7.25
C ASP A 62 18.40 -1.37 -8.05
N ALA A 63 18.60 -1.75 -9.30
CA ALA A 63 17.50 -2.07 -10.22
C ALA A 63 16.64 -3.26 -9.76
N VAL A 64 17.20 -4.23 -9.02
CA VAL A 64 16.46 -5.38 -8.51
C VAL A 64 15.66 -5.00 -7.28
N GLU A 65 16.24 -4.21 -6.37
CA GLU A 65 15.51 -3.63 -5.24
C GLU A 65 14.38 -2.73 -5.75
N ASN A 66 14.68 -1.87 -6.73
CA ASN A 66 13.66 -1.01 -7.34
C ASN A 66 12.51 -1.82 -7.95
N SER A 67 12.79 -2.98 -8.55
CA SER A 67 11.72 -3.87 -9.04
C SER A 67 10.79 -4.32 -7.91
N GLY A 68 11.33 -4.63 -6.72
CA GLY A 68 10.53 -4.94 -5.53
C GLY A 68 9.68 -3.76 -5.07
N ALA A 69 10.26 -2.57 -5.03
CA ALA A 69 9.54 -1.32 -4.70
C ALA A 69 8.42 -1.04 -5.71
N GLN A 70 8.69 -1.17 -7.02
CA GLN A 70 7.68 -0.96 -8.07
C GLN A 70 6.49 -1.92 -7.96
N MET A 71 6.69 -3.18 -7.57
CA MET A 71 5.58 -4.11 -7.32
C MET A 71 4.63 -3.61 -6.25
N VAL A 72 5.14 -3.06 -5.16
CA VAL A 72 4.30 -2.51 -4.07
C VAL A 72 3.70 -1.16 -4.46
N LYS A 73 4.44 -0.33 -5.22
CA LYS A 73 3.93 0.91 -5.81
C LYS A 73 2.69 0.63 -6.68
N GLU A 74 2.74 -0.42 -7.48
CA GLU A 74 1.61 -0.85 -8.32
C GLU A 74 0.39 -1.23 -7.48
N VAL A 75 0.58 -1.95 -6.36
CA VAL A 75 -0.52 -2.27 -5.43
C VAL A 75 -1.18 -0.98 -4.89
N ALA A 76 -0.38 -0.01 -4.48
CA ALA A 76 -0.89 1.27 -3.99
C ALA A 76 -1.68 2.03 -5.06
N ASN A 77 -1.18 2.05 -6.31
CA ASN A 77 -1.87 2.68 -7.43
C ASN A 77 -3.20 1.99 -7.75
N GLN A 78 -3.24 0.66 -7.82
CA GLN A 78 -4.47 -0.10 -8.10
C GLN A 78 -5.56 0.16 -7.05
N VAL A 79 -5.18 0.23 -5.76
CA VAL A 79 -6.12 0.54 -4.68
C VAL A 79 -6.60 1.99 -4.77
N ASN A 80 -5.71 2.92 -5.09
CA ASN A 80 -6.07 4.33 -5.31
C ASN A 80 -7.07 4.47 -6.46
N ASP A 81 -6.85 3.80 -7.56
CA ASP A 81 -7.73 3.87 -8.74
C ASP A 81 -9.09 3.20 -8.49
N ALA A 82 -9.12 2.13 -7.69
CA ALA A 82 -10.34 1.39 -7.39
C ALA A 82 -11.20 2.03 -6.30
N ALA A 83 -10.59 2.58 -5.25
CA ALA A 83 -11.27 3.03 -4.04
C ALA A 83 -10.95 4.47 -3.61
N GLY A 84 -9.86 5.06 -4.09
CA GLY A 84 -9.41 6.39 -3.70
C GLY A 84 -8.87 6.50 -2.27
N ASP A 85 -8.89 5.42 -1.49
CA ASP A 85 -8.44 5.34 -0.11
C ASP A 85 -7.88 3.95 0.23
N GLY A 86 -7.23 3.80 1.39
CA GLY A 86 -6.68 2.52 1.84
C GLY A 86 -5.32 2.13 1.25
N THR A 87 -4.65 3.02 0.52
CA THR A 87 -3.38 2.76 -0.16
C THR A 87 -2.26 2.37 0.81
N THR A 88 -2.16 3.04 1.95
CA THR A 88 -1.18 2.71 3.00
C THR A 88 -1.44 1.33 3.60
N THR A 89 -2.70 1.01 3.90
CA THR A 89 -3.10 -0.30 4.41
C THR A 89 -2.76 -1.41 3.42
N ALA A 90 -3.07 -1.22 2.13
CA ALA A 90 -2.76 -2.19 1.08
C ALA A 90 -1.24 -2.40 0.93
N THR A 91 -0.46 -1.35 1.02
CA THR A 91 1.02 -1.40 0.98
C THR A 91 1.58 -2.25 2.12
N VAL A 92 1.10 -2.03 3.35
CA VAL A 92 1.53 -2.79 4.54
C VAL A 92 1.12 -4.26 4.44
N LEU A 93 -0.10 -4.53 3.96
CA LEU A 93 -0.57 -5.89 3.74
C LEU A 93 0.24 -6.61 2.67
N ALA A 94 0.55 -5.95 1.55
CA ALA A 94 1.39 -6.50 0.50
C ALA A 94 2.78 -6.88 1.02
N GLN A 95 3.42 -6.03 1.81
CA GLN A 95 4.69 -6.32 2.47
C GLN A 95 4.59 -7.54 3.39
N ALA A 96 3.56 -7.61 4.23
CA ALA A 96 3.36 -8.70 5.17
C ALA A 96 3.15 -10.04 4.43
N ILE A 97 2.26 -10.08 3.45
CA ILE A 97 1.98 -11.28 2.65
C ILE A 97 3.24 -11.73 1.91
N PHE A 98 3.97 -10.82 1.28
CA PHE A 98 5.21 -11.12 0.58
C PHE A 98 6.27 -11.68 1.52
N SER A 99 6.46 -11.06 2.70
CA SER A 99 7.45 -11.47 3.69
C SER A 99 7.16 -12.87 4.25
N GLU A 100 5.91 -13.16 4.59
CA GLU A 100 5.52 -14.49 5.09
C GLU A 100 5.59 -15.56 3.98
N GLY A 101 5.22 -15.20 2.75
CA GLY A 101 5.39 -16.06 1.59
C GLY A 101 6.87 -16.44 1.37
N LEU A 102 7.77 -15.47 1.45
CA LEU A 102 9.21 -15.73 1.32
C LEU A 102 9.76 -16.63 2.44
N LYS A 103 9.31 -16.46 3.68
CA LYS A 103 9.71 -17.35 4.79
C LYS A 103 9.31 -18.79 4.50
N THR A 104 8.10 -19.01 4.01
CA THR A 104 7.60 -20.32 3.65
C THR A 104 8.43 -20.94 2.51
N LEU A 105 8.77 -20.16 1.49
CA LEU A 105 9.63 -20.62 0.39
C LEU A 105 11.04 -20.97 0.87
N SER A 106 11.62 -20.15 1.74
CA SER A 106 12.97 -20.38 2.30
C SER A 106 13.04 -21.63 3.19
N SER A 107 11.91 -22.05 3.76
CA SER A 107 11.79 -23.31 4.51
C SER A 107 11.48 -24.54 3.64
N GLY A 108 11.55 -24.41 2.32
CA GLY A 108 11.33 -25.50 1.37
C GLY A 108 9.90 -25.62 0.85
N GLY A 109 9.04 -24.64 1.11
CA GLY A 109 7.67 -24.59 0.60
C GLY A 109 7.62 -24.46 -0.94
N ASN A 110 6.58 -25.03 -1.54
CA ASN A 110 6.34 -24.93 -2.97
C ASN A 110 5.62 -23.61 -3.31
N ALA A 111 6.19 -22.79 -4.20
CA ALA A 111 5.64 -21.48 -4.56
C ALA A 111 4.20 -21.55 -5.12
N VAL A 112 3.88 -22.59 -5.89
CA VAL A 112 2.54 -22.78 -6.47
C VAL A 112 1.53 -23.08 -5.36
N GLU A 113 1.88 -23.90 -4.38
CA GLU A 113 1.01 -24.22 -3.26
C GLU A 113 0.82 -23.02 -2.32
N VAL A 114 1.89 -22.26 -2.07
CA VAL A 114 1.80 -20.99 -1.32
C VAL A 114 0.83 -20.03 -2.01
N LYS A 115 0.98 -19.84 -3.33
CA LYS A 115 0.04 -18.99 -4.10
C LYS A 115 -1.40 -19.48 -4.00
N ARG A 116 -1.66 -20.78 -4.16
CA ARG A 116 -3.00 -21.36 -4.01
C ARG A 116 -3.59 -21.11 -2.61
N GLY A 117 -2.76 -21.22 -1.57
CA GLY A 117 -3.14 -20.90 -0.20
C GLY A 117 -3.54 -19.44 -0.03
N ILE A 118 -2.75 -18.51 -0.57
CA ILE A 118 -3.05 -17.08 -0.58
C ILE A 118 -4.37 -16.80 -1.31
N ASP A 119 -4.54 -17.34 -2.53
CA ASP A 119 -5.76 -17.14 -3.32
C ASP A 119 -7.02 -17.64 -2.59
N LYS A 120 -6.92 -18.74 -1.84
CA LYS A 120 -8.02 -19.26 -1.03
C LYS A 120 -8.31 -18.36 0.18
N ALA A 121 -7.27 -17.97 0.91
CA ALA A 121 -7.41 -17.09 2.07
C ALA A 121 -8.01 -15.72 1.69
N VAL A 122 -7.58 -15.14 0.59
CA VAL A 122 -8.12 -13.86 0.09
C VAL A 122 -9.64 -13.96 -0.16
N LYS A 123 -10.11 -15.04 -0.77
CA LYS A 123 -11.57 -15.23 -1.01
C LYS A 123 -12.37 -15.26 0.28
N GLU A 124 -11.88 -15.96 1.30
CA GLU A 124 -12.55 -16.05 2.60
C GLU A 124 -12.54 -14.68 3.31
N VAL A 125 -11.39 -14.00 3.32
CA VAL A 125 -11.26 -12.66 3.92
C VAL A 125 -12.19 -11.66 3.24
N ILE A 126 -12.27 -11.65 1.90
CA ILE A 126 -13.20 -10.77 1.17
C ILE A 126 -14.65 -11.07 1.58
N SER A 127 -15.04 -12.34 1.64
CA SER A 127 -16.40 -12.72 2.07
C SER A 127 -16.71 -12.25 3.49
N ASP A 128 -15.74 -12.27 4.39
CA ASP A 128 -15.94 -11.78 5.76
C ASP A 128 -15.98 -10.26 5.83
N LEU A 129 -15.14 -9.57 5.06
CA LEU A 129 -15.17 -8.10 4.94
C LEU A 129 -16.53 -7.62 4.40
N ASP A 130 -17.08 -8.29 3.40
CA ASP A 130 -18.42 -7.96 2.86
C ASP A 130 -19.52 -8.04 3.94
N LYS A 131 -19.42 -9.03 4.84
CA LYS A 131 -20.37 -9.16 5.97
C LYS A 131 -20.19 -8.10 7.06
N MET A 132 -18.96 -7.58 7.19
CA MET A 132 -18.60 -6.58 8.19
C MET A 132 -18.82 -5.14 7.69
N SER A 133 -18.88 -4.95 6.37
CA SER A 133 -19.06 -3.63 5.76
C SER A 133 -20.44 -3.06 6.05
N ASN A 134 -20.52 -1.75 6.24
CA ASN A 134 -21.76 -1.03 6.40
C ASN A 134 -21.92 -0.07 5.22
N GLU A 135 -23.13 -0.05 4.63
CA GLU A 135 -23.45 0.97 3.62
C GLU A 135 -23.59 2.35 4.25
N VAL A 136 -22.99 3.35 3.62
CA VAL A 136 -23.17 4.75 3.99
C VAL A 136 -24.55 5.21 3.52
N LYS A 137 -25.39 5.71 4.45
CA LYS A 137 -26.81 6.01 4.18
C LYS A 137 -27.24 7.44 4.52
N SER A 138 -26.43 8.18 5.23
CA SER A 138 -26.78 9.54 5.67
C SER A 138 -25.69 10.54 5.29
N SER A 139 -26.08 11.81 5.11
CA SER A 139 -25.16 12.92 4.87
C SER A 139 -24.11 13.05 5.98
N GLU A 140 -24.46 12.73 7.22
CA GLU A 140 -23.51 12.73 8.34
C GLU A 140 -22.44 11.62 8.19
N GLU A 141 -22.82 10.43 7.77
CA GLU A 141 -21.87 9.33 7.48
C GLU A 141 -20.98 9.68 6.28
N ILE A 142 -21.53 10.29 5.23
CA ILE A 142 -20.76 10.80 4.07
C ILE A 142 -19.73 11.82 4.54
N GLN A 143 -20.14 12.78 5.38
CA GLN A 143 -19.26 13.78 5.96
C GLN A 143 -18.10 13.14 6.75
N GLN A 144 -18.40 12.13 7.58
CA GLN A 144 -17.40 11.41 8.38
C GLN A 144 -16.38 10.69 7.51
N VAL A 145 -16.82 9.98 6.47
CA VAL A 145 -15.94 9.32 5.51
C VAL A 145 -15.07 10.35 4.78
N GLY A 146 -15.67 11.42 4.28
CA GLY A 146 -14.95 12.50 3.60
C GLY A 146 -13.92 13.18 4.50
N LYS A 147 -14.25 13.42 5.77
CA LYS A 147 -13.33 13.97 6.76
C LYS A 147 -12.12 13.06 7.00
N ILE A 148 -12.34 11.75 7.13
CA ILE A 148 -11.24 10.78 7.35
C ILE A 148 -10.34 10.72 6.11
N SER A 149 -10.91 10.59 4.92
CA SER A 149 -10.15 10.55 3.66
C SER A 149 -9.37 11.84 3.40
N ALA A 150 -9.85 12.97 3.92
CA ALA A 150 -9.17 14.27 3.88
C ALA A 150 -8.21 14.52 5.06
N ASN A 151 -7.67 13.46 5.69
CA ASN A 151 -6.76 13.54 6.83
C ASN A 151 -7.29 14.33 8.04
N GLY A 152 -8.61 14.28 8.25
CA GLY A 152 -9.28 14.93 9.37
C GLY A 152 -9.81 16.34 9.08
N ASP A 153 -9.75 16.80 7.83
CA ASP A 153 -10.29 18.10 7.43
C ASP A 153 -11.82 18.08 7.39
N GLU A 154 -12.43 18.76 8.36
CA GLU A 154 -13.87 18.83 8.51
C GLU A 154 -14.54 19.71 7.45
N GLY A 155 -13.84 20.73 6.95
CA GLY A 155 -14.32 21.58 5.87
C GLY A 155 -14.50 20.81 4.57
N ILE A 156 -13.53 19.98 4.22
CA ILE A 156 -13.61 19.08 3.05
C ILE A 156 -14.72 18.04 3.24
N GLY A 157 -14.85 17.45 4.43
CA GLY A 157 -15.92 16.51 4.72
C GLY A 157 -17.32 17.12 4.53
N ASN A 158 -17.52 18.34 5.01
CA ASN A 158 -18.77 19.09 4.83
C ASN A 158 -19.07 19.38 3.34
N LEU A 159 -18.05 19.81 2.58
CA LEU A 159 -18.20 20.10 1.16
C LEU A 159 -18.60 18.85 0.35
N ILE A 160 -17.97 17.70 0.65
CA ILE A 160 -18.28 16.43 0.00
C ILE A 160 -19.72 16.02 0.32
N SER A 161 -20.13 16.06 1.59
CA SER A 161 -21.50 15.74 1.99
C SER A 161 -22.52 16.61 1.28
N ALA A 162 -22.31 17.92 1.27
CA ALA A 162 -23.21 18.86 0.60
C ALA A 162 -23.26 18.71 -0.94
N ALA A 163 -22.22 18.14 -1.54
CA ALA A 163 -22.20 17.88 -2.98
C ALA A 163 -22.90 16.56 -3.37
N MET A 164 -23.10 15.66 -2.40
CA MET A 164 -23.75 14.36 -2.62
C MET A 164 -25.23 14.34 -2.23
N ASP A 165 -25.71 15.36 -1.50
CA ASP A 165 -27.13 15.60 -1.20
C ASP A 165 -27.87 16.18 -2.45
#